data_340db595dd20e1fcefff87374e744369
#
_entry.id   340db595dd20e1fcefff87374e744369
#
_cell.length_a   1.000
_cell.length_b   1.000
_cell.length_c   1.000
_cell.angle_alpha   90.00
_cell.angle_beta   90.00
_cell.angle_gamma   90.00
#
_symmetry.space_group_name_H-M   'P 1'
#
loop_
_entity.id
_entity.type
_entity.pdbx_description
1 polymer ?
#
loop_
_entity_poly.entity_id
_entity_poly.type
_entity_poly.pdbx_seq_one_letter_code
_entity_poly.pdbx_strand_id
1 'polypeptide(L)'
;MKLSNFQTFTPPSHTHTCTHEEPPVKNVPPAFPEYPWPAFLKRMIDRGDTPAQRDILLLGAITVLGATLNKSIRISYGRKFYYPCLQTFIVASGKGALAWTRRLAEPIHEAMMADYRQRHKAYREEKSRWDSLGKKKSDTPEPEMPPLKMFLIAGNNSGTGVLENLIEADGIGLICETEADTVSTAIGTEHGHWSDTLRKCHDHERLAFNRRTNREYRECPASYLSVLLSGTPAQVRPLIPSAENGLFSRQLFYRMPPIDEWADQFEQGDEDMDSLFSDWGRQWKKLVDYLHERVNVIQFHLSDTQKERFNSCFARIFGHAGLSYGYPMRSSVARIAIISAGSLPWWPSCDRWRVSSSHKPFSILNFQFSIVPVSRLPPRSRRRTYETVSFLP
;
A
#
# COMPACT_ATOMS: atom_id res chain seq x y z
N MET A 1 -34.94 -50.76 -14.88
CA MET A 1 -33.98 -51.02 -13.81
C MET A 1 -34.20 -49.96 -12.74
N LYS A 2 -34.56 -50.35 -11.54
CA LYS A 2 -35.16 -49.50 -10.50
C LYS A 2 -34.15 -48.57 -9.87
N LEU A 3 -34.41 -47.25 -9.86
CA LEU A 3 -33.83 -46.25 -8.99
C LEU A 3 -34.56 -46.36 -7.63
N SER A 4 -33.89 -46.80 -6.61
CA SER A 4 -34.33 -46.67 -5.22
C SER A 4 -33.08 -46.65 -4.34
N ASN A 5 -32.87 -45.52 -3.68
CA ASN A 5 -32.45 -45.34 -2.28
C ASN A 5 -31.72 -43.98 -2.13
N PHE A 6 -32.53 -42.92 -2.08
CA PHE A 6 -32.07 -41.70 -1.37
C PHE A 6 -32.44 -41.93 0.10
N GLN A 7 -31.44 -42.25 0.92
CA GLN A 7 -31.55 -42.15 2.37
C GLN A 7 -31.52 -40.67 2.76
N THR A 8 -32.61 -40.21 3.31
CA THR A 8 -32.73 -38.91 3.99
C THR A 8 -31.80 -38.91 5.20
N PHE A 9 -30.75 -38.11 5.14
CA PHE A 9 -29.86 -37.84 6.24
C PHE A 9 -30.58 -36.90 7.22
N THR A 10 -31.04 -37.42 8.34
CA THR A 10 -31.50 -36.63 9.49
C THR A 10 -30.28 -36.32 10.35
N PRO A 11 -29.91 -35.02 10.50
CA PRO A 11 -28.80 -34.67 11.40
C PRO A 11 -29.21 -34.90 12.86
N PRO A 12 -28.31 -35.42 13.72
CA PRO A 12 -28.57 -35.57 15.14
C PRO A 12 -28.81 -34.19 15.79
N SER A 13 -29.91 -34.09 16.51
CA SER A 13 -30.25 -32.94 17.36
C SER A 13 -29.32 -32.87 18.57
N HIS A 14 -28.14 -32.32 18.40
CA HIS A 14 -27.36 -31.79 19.50
C HIS A 14 -27.36 -30.28 19.44
N THR A 15 -28.36 -29.68 20.12
CA THR A 15 -28.36 -28.26 20.50
C THR A 15 -27.25 -28.05 21.53
N HIS A 16 -26.02 -27.92 21.08
CA HIS A 16 -25.04 -27.17 21.83
C HIS A 16 -25.19 -25.70 21.41
N THR A 17 -26.03 -24.99 22.14
CA THR A 17 -26.02 -23.52 22.20
C THR A 17 -24.68 -23.09 22.80
N CYS A 18 -23.64 -22.97 21.97
CA CYS A 18 -22.50 -22.15 22.31
C CYS A 18 -22.96 -20.71 22.21
N THR A 19 -23.58 -20.21 23.27
CA THR A 19 -23.74 -18.77 23.50
C THR A 19 -22.37 -18.22 23.87
N HIS A 20 -21.47 -18.08 22.89
CA HIS A 20 -20.46 -17.07 22.95
C HIS A 20 -21.16 -15.75 22.56
N GLU A 21 -21.85 -15.15 23.55
CA GLU A 21 -22.17 -13.75 23.49
C GLU A 21 -20.82 -13.01 23.45
N GLU A 22 -20.38 -12.66 22.23
CA GLU A 22 -19.36 -11.62 22.12
C GLU A 22 -19.92 -10.38 22.83
N PRO A 23 -19.18 -9.77 23.76
CA PRO A 23 -19.66 -8.59 24.45
C PRO A 23 -20.03 -7.54 23.40
N PRO A 24 -21.17 -6.85 23.53
CA PRO A 24 -21.62 -5.90 22.52
C PRO A 24 -20.51 -4.91 22.24
N VAL A 25 -20.09 -4.87 20.98
CA VAL A 25 -19.00 -4.00 20.51
C VAL A 25 -19.49 -2.56 20.60
N LYS A 26 -19.35 -1.94 21.77
CA LYS A 26 -19.83 -0.60 22.08
C LYS A 26 -19.12 0.52 21.33
N ASN A 27 -18.03 0.25 20.58
CA ASN A 27 -17.24 1.28 19.90
C ASN A 27 -16.82 0.81 18.50
N VAL A 28 -17.77 0.68 17.59
CA VAL A 28 -17.46 0.65 16.17
C VAL A 28 -17.18 2.08 15.74
N PRO A 29 -16.03 2.37 15.09
CA PRO A 29 -15.78 3.69 14.55
C PRO A 29 -16.91 4.08 13.58
N PRO A 30 -17.36 5.35 13.60
CA PRO A 30 -18.30 5.82 12.58
C PRO A 30 -17.65 5.67 11.19
N ALA A 31 -18.49 5.49 10.17
CA ALA A 31 -18.04 5.57 8.79
C ALA A 31 -17.32 6.90 8.52
N PHE A 32 -16.43 6.93 7.54
CA PHE A 32 -15.79 8.18 7.15
C PHE A 32 -16.86 9.19 6.71
N PRO A 33 -16.69 10.48 7.06
CA PRO A 33 -17.61 11.49 6.64
C PRO A 33 -17.64 11.62 5.10
N GLU A 34 -18.78 12.03 4.57
CA GLU A 34 -18.85 12.40 3.16
C GLU A 34 -17.83 13.51 2.86
N TYR A 35 -17.10 13.30 1.78
CA TYR A 35 -15.99 14.16 1.41
C TYR A 35 -15.92 14.29 -0.12
N PRO A 36 -15.60 15.46 -0.67
CA PRO A 36 -15.45 15.65 -2.12
C PRO A 36 -14.16 15.00 -2.62
N TRP A 37 -14.13 13.66 -2.65
CA TRP A 37 -13.00 12.92 -3.16
C TRP A 37 -12.74 13.23 -4.64
N PRO A 38 -11.47 13.19 -5.11
CA PRO A 38 -11.17 13.29 -6.52
C PRO A 38 -12.01 12.29 -7.34
N ALA A 39 -12.49 12.70 -8.51
CA ALA A 39 -13.43 11.92 -9.31
C ALA A 39 -12.96 10.48 -9.57
N PHE A 40 -11.66 10.28 -9.73
CA PHE A 40 -11.06 8.96 -9.92
C PHE A 40 -11.23 8.06 -8.68
N LEU A 41 -10.96 8.57 -7.46
CA LEU A 41 -11.19 7.83 -6.21
C LEU A 41 -12.69 7.64 -5.95
N LYS A 42 -13.48 8.67 -6.20
CA LYS A 42 -14.94 8.60 -5.99
C LYS A 42 -15.59 7.46 -6.77
N ARG A 43 -15.19 7.23 -8.02
CA ARG A 43 -15.68 6.10 -8.83
C ARG A 43 -15.47 4.75 -8.16
N MET A 44 -14.33 4.55 -7.47
CA MET A 44 -14.02 3.31 -6.76
C MET A 44 -14.83 3.20 -5.47
N ILE A 45 -14.92 4.30 -4.71
CA ILE A 45 -15.65 4.36 -3.44
C ILE A 45 -17.14 4.10 -3.68
N ASP A 46 -17.72 4.67 -4.73
CA ASP A 46 -19.14 4.54 -5.06
C ASP A 46 -19.54 3.10 -5.46
N ARG A 47 -18.58 2.17 -5.61
CA ARG A 47 -18.84 0.73 -5.81
C ARG A 47 -19.07 -0.04 -4.50
N GLY A 48 -18.95 0.61 -3.37
CA GLY A 48 -19.32 0.02 -2.07
C GLY A 48 -20.79 0.19 -1.79
N ASP A 49 -21.50 -0.92 -1.54
CA ASP A 49 -22.94 -0.94 -1.25
C ASP A 49 -23.24 -0.32 0.11
N THR A 50 -22.34 -0.52 1.07
CA THR A 50 -22.47 0.00 2.42
C THR A 50 -21.43 1.07 2.73
N PRO A 51 -21.67 1.97 3.71
CA PRO A 51 -20.65 2.93 4.16
C PRO A 51 -19.33 2.26 4.52
N ALA A 52 -19.36 1.11 5.20
CA ALA A 52 -18.17 0.38 5.58
C ALA A 52 -17.41 -0.21 4.37
N GLN A 53 -18.10 -0.68 3.34
CA GLN A 53 -17.48 -1.10 2.08
C GLN A 53 -16.82 0.09 1.36
N ARG A 54 -17.46 1.26 1.37
CA ARG A 54 -16.87 2.49 0.81
C ARG A 54 -15.59 2.89 1.52
N ASP A 55 -15.56 2.77 2.85
CA ASP A 55 -14.37 3.06 3.65
C ASP A 55 -13.21 2.12 3.32
N ILE A 56 -13.46 0.81 3.20
CA ILE A 56 -12.39 -0.14 2.87
C ILE A 56 -11.93 -0.01 1.41
N LEU A 57 -12.81 0.34 0.49
CA LEU A 57 -12.44 0.66 -0.90
C LEU A 57 -11.57 1.91 -0.96
N LEU A 58 -11.91 2.96 -0.20
CA LEU A 58 -11.07 4.15 -0.08
C LEU A 58 -9.68 3.79 0.46
N LEU A 59 -9.61 3.11 1.61
CA LEU A 59 -8.33 2.76 2.24
C LEU A 59 -7.49 1.83 1.37
N GLY A 60 -8.12 0.84 0.74
CA GLY A 60 -7.46 -0.04 -0.22
C GLY A 60 -6.92 0.73 -1.43
N ALA A 61 -7.76 1.57 -2.04
CA ALA A 61 -7.37 2.35 -3.22
C ALA A 61 -6.20 3.31 -2.90
N ILE A 62 -6.26 4.10 -1.83
CA ILE A 62 -5.17 5.02 -1.48
C ILE A 62 -3.88 4.29 -1.12
N THR A 63 -3.96 3.10 -0.49
CA THR A 63 -2.79 2.29 -0.17
C THR A 63 -2.15 1.74 -1.44
N VAL A 64 -2.93 1.16 -2.34
CA VAL A 64 -2.43 0.55 -3.58
C VAL A 64 -1.93 1.61 -4.56
N LEU A 65 -2.72 2.65 -4.81
CA LEU A 65 -2.33 3.75 -5.72
C LEU A 65 -1.12 4.51 -5.15
N GLY A 66 -1.08 4.73 -3.82
CA GLY A 66 0.08 5.34 -3.15
C GLY A 66 1.36 4.54 -3.35
N ALA A 67 1.28 3.20 -3.24
CA ALA A 67 2.41 2.32 -3.49
C ALA A 67 3.00 2.50 -4.89
N THR A 68 2.16 2.73 -5.89
CA THR A 68 2.60 2.93 -7.29
C THR A 68 3.28 4.27 -7.52
N LEU A 69 2.94 5.28 -6.72
CA LEU A 69 3.55 6.61 -6.79
C LEU A 69 4.89 6.69 -6.05
N ASN A 70 5.12 5.79 -5.11
CA ASN A 70 6.37 5.59 -4.35
C ASN A 70 7.31 6.82 -4.32
N LYS A 71 8.45 6.78 -5.05
CA LYS A 71 9.48 7.84 -5.09
C LYS A 71 9.04 9.12 -5.81
N SER A 72 7.99 9.06 -6.63
CA SER A 72 7.59 10.18 -7.50
C SER A 72 6.95 11.33 -6.72
N ILE A 73 6.42 11.05 -5.54
CA ILE A 73 5.70 12.02 -4.72
C ILE A 73 6.24 11.98 -3.29
N ARG A 74 6.44 13.15 -2.68
CA ARG A 74 6.88 13.25 -1.29
C ARG A 74 6.36 14.48 -0.59
N ILE A 75 6.36 14.44 0.74
CA ILE A 75 6.10 15.58 1.62
C ILE A 75 7.24 15.77 2.63
N SER A 76 7.54 16.99 3.01
CA SER A 76 8.46 17.29 4.12
C SER A 76 7.69 17.35 5.43
N TYR A 77 8.03 16.48 6.39
CA TYR A 77 7.47 16.46 7.73
C TYR A 77 8.55 16.11 8.75
N GLY A 78 8.67 16.89 9.85
CA GLY A 78 9.66 16.63 10.90
C GLY A 78 11.13 16.57 10.41
N ARG A 79 11.51 17.41 9.45
CA ARG A 79 12.84 17.50 8.83
C ARG A 79 13.24 16.29 7.98
N LYS A 80 12.28 15.41 7.62
CA LYS A 80 12.45 14.24 6.78
C LYS A 80 11.44 14.26 5.65
N PHE A 81 11.72 13.54 4.57
CA PHE A 81 10.75 13.31 3.50
C PHE A 81 10.02 12.00 3.75
N TYR A 82 8.70 12.06 3.57
CA TYR A 82 7.83 10.90 3.57
C TYR A 82 7.12 10.75 2.23
N TYR A 83 6.75 9.53 1.92
CA TYR A 83 6.20 9.13 0.62
C TYR A 83 4.84 8.44 0.84
N PRO A 84 3.98 8.32 -0.18
CA PRO A 84 2.65 7.75 -0.04
C PRO A 84 2.67 6.21 0.10
N CYS A 85 3.58 5.69 0.92
CA CYS A 85 3.76 4.27 1.20
C CYS A 85 3.04 3.94 2.52
N LEU A 86 1.81 3.45 2.42
CA LEU A 86 0.98 3.12 3.58
C LEU A 86 1.11 1.66 3.97
N GLN A 87 0.98 1.38 5.27
CA GLN A 87 0.78 0.04 5.81
C GLN A 87 -0.60 0.00 6.45
N THR A 88 -1.55 -0.62 5.76
CA THR A 88 -2.97 -0.62 6.14
C THR A 88 -3.42 -2.02 6.52
N PHE A 89 -4.11 -2.16 7.64
CA PHE A 89 -4.72 -3.40 8.10
C PHE A 89 -6.23 -3.22 8.29
N ILE A 90 -7.01 -3.92 7.49
CA ILE A 90 -8.47 -3.94 7.58
C ILE A 90 -8.89 -5.14 8.43
N VAL A 91 -9.48 -4.87 9.60
CA VAL A 91 -10.02 -5.89 10.50
C VAL A 91 -11.50 -6.07 10.18
N ALA A 92 -11.86 -7.16 9.52
CA ALA A 92 -13.21 -7.38 9.02
C ALA A 92 -13.55 -8.87 8.86
N SER A 93 -14.84 -9.16 8.92
CA SER A 93 -15.40 -10.49 8.58
C SER A 93 -16.00 -10.53 7.17
N GLY A 94 -16.35 -9.39 6.56
CA GLY A 94 -16.94 -9.29 5.22
C GLY A 94 -16.19 -8.30 4.34
N LYS A 95 -15.02 -8.69 3.85
CA LYS A 95 -14.01 -7.81 3.23
C LYS A 95 -13.83 -8.02 1.73
N GLY A 96 -14.78 -8.72 1.06
CA GLY A 96 -14.65 -9.11 -0.35
C GLY A 96 -14.30 -7.96 -1.30
N ALA A 97 -14.93 -6.80 -1.13
CA ALA A 97 -14.69 -5.62 -1.95
C ALA A 97 -13.24 -5.11 -1.90
N LEU A 98 -12.49 -5.38 -0.83
CA LEU A 98 -11.09 -4.97 -0.71
C LEU A 98 -10.20 -5.64 -1.77
N ALA A 99 -10.52 -6.88 -2.17
CA ALA A 99 -9.76 -7.63 -3.16
C ALA A 99 -9.72 -6.92 -4.53
N TRP A 100 -10.77 -6.20 -4.91
CA TRP A 100 -10.82 -5.44 -6.16
C TRP A 100 -9.72 -4.38 -6.23
N THR A 101 -9.35 -3.77 -5.09
CA THR A 101 -8.33 -2.71 -5.09
C THR A 101 -6.94 -3.21 -5.49
N ARG A 102 -6.63 -4.49 -5.31
CA ARG A 102 -5.38 -5.10 -5.78
C ARG A 102 -5.24 -5.00 -7.29
N ARG A 103 -6.38 -5.11 -8.04
CA ARG A 103 -6.41 -5.03 -9.51
C ARG A 103 -5.83 -3.73 -10.05
N LEU A 104 -5.87 -2.64 -9.26
CA LEU A 104 -5.27 -1.35 -9.63
C LEU A 104 -3.75 -1.42 -9.83
N ALA A 105 -3.06 -2.33 -9.13
CA ALA A 105 -1.61 -2.49 -9.19
C ALA A 105 -1.14 -3.52 -10.22
N GLU A 106 -2.00 -4.44 -10.62
CA GLU A 106 -1.65 -5.55 -11.51
C GLU A 106 -1.05 -5.09 -12.85
N PRO A 107 -1.57 -4.06 -13.55
CA PRO A 107 -0.97 -3.62 -14.80
C PRO A 107 0.48 -3.11 -14.68
N ILE A 108 0.86 -2.59 -13.50
CA ILE A 108 2.23 -2.16 -13.22
C ILE A 108 3.11 -3.39 -12.94
N HIS A 109 2.62 -4.32 -12.13
CA HIS A 109 3.30 -5.57 -11.85
C HIS A 109 3.54 -6.36 -13.13
N GLU A 110 2.53 -6.53 -13.97
CA GLU A 110 2.64 -7.25 -15.24
C GLU A 110 3.65 -6.61 -16.18
N ALA A 111 3.71 -5.28 -16.26
CA ALA A 111 4.69 -4.58 -17.08
C ALA A 111 6.12 -4.84 -16.57
N MET A 112 6.35 -4.80 -15.25
CA MET A 112 7.65 -5.13 -14.65
C MET A 112 8.05 -6.58 -14.90
N MET A 113 7.10 -7.50 -14.79
CA MET A 113 7.34 -8.92 -15.05
C MET A 113 7.56 -9.24 -16.54
N ALA A 114 6.91 -8.52 -17.44
CA ALA A 114 7.13 -8.65 -18.88
C ALA A 114 8.54 -8.18 -19.25
N ASP A 115 8.99 -7.04 -18.73
CA ASP A 115 10.34 -6.52 -18.90
C ASP A 115 11.40 -7.51 -18.36
N TYR A 116 11.19 -8.04 -17.16
CA TYR A 116 12.06 -9.06 -16.60
C TYR A 116 12.14 -10.31 -17.49
N ARG A 117 10.99 -10.85 -17.92
CA ARG A 117 10.94 -12.04 -18.79
C ARG A 117 11.70 -11.83 -20.10
N GLN A 118 11.58 -10.64 -20.69
CA GLN A 118 12.32 -10.29 -21.91
C GLN A 118 13.83 -10.27 -21.66
N ARG A 119 14.29 -9.59 -20.61
CA ARG A 119 15.72 -9.51 -20.26
C ARG A 119 16.28 -10.87 -19.85
N HIS A 120 15.51 -11.66 -19.09
CA HIS A 120 15.91 -13.01 -18.69
C HIS A 120 16.04 -13.97 -19.90
N LYS A 121 15.17 -13.80 -20.91
CA LYS A 121 15.31 -14.56 -22.17
C LYS A 121 16.62 -14.22 -22.87
N ALA A 122 16.94 -12.93 -23.03
CA ALA A 122 18.19 -12.48 -23.62
C ALA A 122 19.42 -13.02 -22.85
N TYR A 123 19.39 -12.90 -21.52
CA TYR A 123 20.42 -13.47 -20.65
C TYR A 123 20.63 -14.97 -20.88
N ARG A 124 19.56 -15.77 -20.98
CA ARG A 124 19.67 -17.20 -21.23
C ARG A 124 20.35 -17.51 -22.59
N GLU A 125 20.03 -16.73 -23.61
CA GLU A 125 20.64 -16.87 -24.94
C GLU A 125 22.14 -16.48 -24.91
N GLU A 126 22.51 -15.43 -24.21
CA GLU A 126 23.90 -15.01 -24.01
C GLU A 126 24.68 -16.00 -23.16
N LYS A 127 24.07 -16.47 -22.06
CA LYS A 127 24.68 -17.48 -21.19
C LYS A 127 24.96 -18.79 -21.93
N SER A 128 24.01 -19.24 -22.74
CA SER A 128 24.20 -20.45 -23.59
C SER A 128 25.35 -20.28 -24.58
N ARG A 129 25.45 -19.08 -25.20
CA ARG A 129 26.59 -18.74 -26.08
C ARG A 129 27.91 -18.73 -25.31
N TRP A 130 27.94 -18.10 -24.16
CA TRP A 130 29.10 -18.04 -23.28
C TRP A 130 29.51 -19.44 -22.81
N ASP A 131 28.55 -20.29 -22.43
CA ASP A 131 28.82 -21.67 -22.03
C ASP A 131 29.45 -22.51 -23.14
N SER A 132 29.18 -22.19 -24.40
CA SER A 132 29.75 -22.88 -25.56
C SER A 132 31.19 -22.45 -25.93
N LEU A 133 31.74 -21.38 -25.33
CA LEU A 133 33.06 -20.83 -25.67
C LEU A 133 34.24 -21.71 -25.22
N GLY A 134 34.02 -22.71 -24.38
CA GLY A 134 35.09 -23.62 -23.92
C GLY A 134 36.23 -22.85 -23.24
N LYS A 135 37.48 -23.01 -23.76
CA LYS A 135 38.67 -22.34 -23.21
C LYS A 135 38.65 -20.80 -23.33
N LYS A 136 37.87 -20.25 -24.28
CA LYS A 136 37.75 -18.80 -24.46
C LYS A 136 36.90 -18.10 -23.37
N LYS A 137 36.31 -18.85 -22.44
CA LYS A 137 35.59 -18.28 -21.27
C LYS A 137 36.50 -17.40 -20.42
N SER A 138 37.82 -17.67 -20.37
CA SER A 138 38.75 -16.83 -19.60
C SER A 138 38.84 -15.38 -20.11
N ASP A 139 38.54 -15.16 -21.38
CA ASP A 139 38.71 -13.88 -22.05
C ASP A 139 37.39 -13.10 -22.23
N THR A 140 36.27 -13.73 -21.85
CA THR A 140 34.93 -13.16 -22.02
C THR A 140 34.19 -13.14 -20.67
N PRO A 141 33.74 -11.99 -20.20
CA PRO A 141 33.00 -11.91 -18.94
C PRO A 141 31.74 -12.76 -19.00
N GLU A 142 31.41 -13.38 -17.88
CA GLU A 142 30.17 -14.12 -17.75
C GLU A 142 28.98 -13.14 -17.78
N PRO A 143 27.90 -13.42 -18.55
CA PRO A 143 26.71 -12.59 -18.56
C PRO A 143 26.08 -12.50 -17.18
N GLU A 144 25.67 -11.30 -16.77
CA GLU A 144 25.02 -11.07 -15.48
C GLU A 144 23.53 -11.38 -15.57
N MET A 145 23.02 -12.08 -14.57
CA MET A 145 21.59 -12.35 -14.46
C MET A 145 20.83 -11.06 -14.16
N PRO A 146 19.76 -10.72 -14.93
CA PRO A 146 18.98 -9.52 -14.67
C PRO A 146 18.24 -9.63 -13.34
N PRO A 147 18.14 -8.53 -12.56
CA PRO A 147 17.41 -8.52 -11.30
C PRO A 147 15.92 -8.82 -11.51
N LEU A 148 15.34 -9.63 -10.63
CA LEU A 148 13.90 -9.94 -10.64
C LEU A 148 13.13 -8.78 -10.01
N LYS A 149 12.84 -7.76 -10.80
CA LYS A 149 12.02 -6.62 -10.37
C LYS A 149 10.55 -7.01 -10.39
N MET A 150 9.93 -7.07 -9.22
CA MET A 150 8.49 -7.29 -9.09
C MET A 150 7.86 -6.20 -8.20
N PHE A 151 6.63 -5.83 -8.53
CA PHE A 151 5.89 -4.84 -7.74
C PHE A 151 5.04 -5.49 -6.64
N LEU A 152 4.26 -6.52 -6.99
CA LEU A 152 3.47 -7.29 -6.03
C LEU A 152 4.34 -8.39 -5.42
N ILE A 153 4.60 -8.29 -4.13
CA ILE A 153 5.39 -9.24 -3.34
C ILE A 153 4.40 -10.13 -2.59
N ALA A 154 4.55 -11.45 -2.73
CA ALA A 154 3.68 -12.41 -2.06
C ALA A 154 3.90 -12.40 -0.53
N GLY A 155 2.81 -12.43 0.23
CA GLY A 155 2.85 -12.38 1.69
C GLY A 155 3.39 -13.64 2.37
N ASN A 156 3.38 -14.78 1.67
CA ASN A 156 3.97 -16.05 2.15
C ASN A 156 5.48 -16.16 1.88
N ASN A 157 6.10 -15.08 1.44
CA ASN A 157 7.54 -15.06 1.15
C ASN A 157 8.36 -15.11 2.45
N SER A 158 9.59 -15.61 2.38
CA SER A 158 10.53 -15.53 3.49
C SER A 158 10.99 -14.09 3.73
N GLY A 159 11.43 -13.76 4.94
CA GLY A 159 11.96 -12.43 5.25
C GLY A 159 13.14 -12.05 4.36
N THR A 160 14.01 -13.01 4.06
CA THR A 160 15.11 -12.82 3.10
C THR A 160 14.59 -12.60 1.69
N GLY A 161 13.57 -13.36 1.27
CA GLY A 161 12.95 -13.19 -0.06
C GLY A 161 12.29 -11.84 -0.25
N VAL A 162 11.56 -11.33 0.77
CA VAL A 162 11.02 -9.96 0.75
C VAL A 162 12.13 -8.93 0.62
N LEU A 163 13.20 -9.10 1.39
CA LEU A 163 14.34 -8.20 1.38
C LEU A 163 15.05 -8.19 0.02
N GLU A 164 15.27 -9.37 -0.57
CA GLU A 164 15.84 -9.50 -1.91
C GLU A 164 14.97 -8.84 -2.97
N ASN A 165 13.65 -9.11 -2.96
CA ASN A 165 12.70 -8.49 -3.88
C ASN A 165 12.73 -6.96 -3.80
N LEU A 166 12.79 -6.41 -2.59
CA LEU A 166 12.88 -4.96 -2.40
C LEU A 166 14.22 -4.41 -2.92
N ILE A 167 15.34 -5.07 -2.62
CA ILE A 167 16.65 -4.63 -3.10
C ILE A 167 16.70 -4.65 -4.63
N GLU A 168 16.20 -5.70 -5.26
CA GLU A 168 16.17 -5.84 -6.72
C GLU A 168 15.24 -4.84 -7.41
N ALA A 169 14.16 -4.43 -6.71
CA ALA A 169 13.21 -3.44 -7.19
C ALA A 169 13.51 -2.00 -6.69
N ASP A 170 14.76 -1.69 -6.31
CA ASP A 170 15.16 -0.36 -5.83
C ASP A 170 14.36 0.13 -4.61
N GLY A 171 13.97 -0.79 -3.73
CA GLY A 171 13.20 -0.55 -2.51
C GLY A 171 11.69 -0.46 -2.71
N ILE A 172 11.18 -0.61 -3.92
CA ILE A 172 9.76 -0.46 -4.26
C ILE A 172 9.04 -1.80 -4.13
N GLY A 173 7.82 -1.80 -3.56
CA GLY A 173 6.99 -2.99 -3.51
C GLY A 173 5.63 -2.75 -2.85
N LEU A 174 4.73 -3.69 -3.10
CA LEU A 174 3.42 -3.77 -2.46
C LEU A 174 3.15 -5.21 -2.02
N ILE A 175 2.89 -5.41 -0.73
CA ILE A 175 2.28 -6.64 -0.22
C ILE A 175 0.80 -6.38 -0.10
N CYS A 176 -0.02 -7.20 -0.76
CA CYS A 176 -1.48 -7.06 -0.75
C CYS A 176 -2.12 -8.44 -0.55
N GLU A 177 -2.52 -8.72 0.70
CA GLU A 177 -3.09 -10.02 1.09
C GLU A 177 -4.44 -9.82 1.77
N THR A 178 -5.42 -10.58 1.30
CA THR A 178 -6.77 -10.57 1.87
C THR A 178 -6.88 -11.43 3.13
N GLU A 179 -5.91 -12.32 3.37
CA GLU A 179 -5.80 -13.17 4.57
C GLU A 179 -4.48 -12.90 5.28
N ALA A 180 -4.55 -12.19 6.41
CA ALA A 180 -3.37 -11.76 7.15
C ALA A 180 -2.57 -12.89 7.80
N ASP A 181 -3.15 -14.08 7.96
CA ASP A 181 -2.46 -15.28 8.46
C ASP A 181 -1.36 -15.74 7.51
N THR A 182 -1.50 -15.52 6.21
CA THR A 182 -0.43 -15.73 5.22
C THR A 182 0.86 -15.03 5.64
N VAL A 183 0.76 -13.74 5.98
CA VAL A 183 1.89 -12.92 6.43
C VAL A 183 2.31 -13.27 7.86
N SER A 184 1.36 -13.49 8.77
CA SER A 184 1.68 -13.82 10.16
C SER A 184 2.39 -15.16 10.31
N THR A 185 2.03 -16.15 9.49
CA THR A 185 2.72 -17.45 9.43
C THR A 185 4.16 -17.27 8.96
N ALA A 186 4.37 -16.49 7.89
CA ALA A 186 5.72 -16.20 7.38
C ALA A 186 6.58 -15.45 8.42
N ILE A 187 6.01 -14.48 9.14
CA ILE A 187 6.70 -13.76 10.23
C ILE A 187 7.05 -14.70 11.39
N GLY A 188 6.15 -15.61 11.76
CA GLY A 188 6.32 -16.52 12.89
C GLY A 188 7.42 -17.56 12.67
N THR A 189 7.68 -17.98 11.45
CA THR A 189 8.70 -18.98 11.09
C THR A 189 10.12 -18.44 11.07
N GLU A 190 10.32 -17.13 10.92
CA GLU A 190 11.64 -16.51 10.71
C GLU A 190 12.09 -15.59 11.85
N HIS A 191 11.97 -15.98 13.09
CA HIS A 191 12.57 -15.30 14.26
C HIS A 191 12.41 -13.76 14.27
N GLY A 192 11.31 -13.21 13.76
CA GLY A 192 10.94 -11.80 13.91
C GLY A 192 11.59 -10.80 12.94
N HIS A 193 12.46 -11.22 12.03
CA HIS A 193 13.14 -10.32 11.08
C HIS A 193 12.19 -9.59 10.12
N TRP A 194 11.08 -10.19 9.77
CA TRP A 194 10.05 -9.63 8.89
C TRP A 194 9.42 -8.34 9.47
N SER A 195 9.09 -8.38 10.76
CA SER A 195 8.55 -7.22 11.47
C SER A 195 9.54 -6.04 11.49
N ASP A 196 10.85 -6.32 11.60
CA ASP A 196 11.88 -5.28 11.50
C ASP A 196 11.92 -4.65 10.11
N THR A 197 11.85 -5.47 9.06
CA THR A 197 11.79 -4.99 7.67
C THR A 197 10.60 -4.07 7.46
N LEU A 198 9.39 -4.45 7.91
CA LEU A 198 8.21 -3.60 7.80
C LEU A 198 8.37 -2.26 8.54
N ARG A 199 8.97 -2.28 9.72
CA ARG A 199 9.23 -1.06 10.50
C ARG A 199 10.21 -0.13 9.80
N LYS A 200 11.30 -0.66 9.23
CA LYS A 200 12.28 0.09 8.44
C LYS A 200 11.63 0.68 7.18
N CYS A 201 10.80 -0.10 6.50
CA CYS A 201 10.09 0.36 5.30
C CYS A 201 9.14 1.53 5.57
N HIS A 202 8.43 1.52 6.71
CA HIS A 202 7.59 2.65 7.11
C HIS A 202 8.39 3.95 7.25
N ASP A 203 9.60 3.86 7.77
CA ASP A 203 10.48 5.01 8.00
C ASP A 203 11.41 5.29 6.81
N HIS A 204 11.24 4.60 5.67
CA HIS A 204 12.07 4.70 4.46
C HIS A 204 13.56 4.50 4.72
N GLU A 205 13.88 3.59 5.64
CA GLU A 205 15.25 3.30 6.03
C GLU A 205 15.96 2.39 5.03
N ARG A 206 17.30 2.37 5.16
CA ARG A 206 18.16 1.44 4.44
C ARG A 206 17.80 0.00 4.81
N LEU A 207 17.74 -0.86 3.80
CA LEU A 207 17.68 -2.31 3.95
C LEU A 207 19.01 -2.91 3.48
N ALA A 208 19.54 -3.86 4.23
CA ALA A 208 20.75 -4.57 3.86
C ALA A 208 20.76 -5.98 4.44
N PHE A 209 21.39 -6.90 3.72
CA PHE A 209 21.73 -8.20 4.28
C PHE A 209 23.18 -8.58 3.91
N ASN A 210 23.75 -9.45 4.74
CA ASN A 210 25.08 -10.00 4.56
C ASN A 210 25.03 -11.53 4.74
N ARG A 211 25.25 -12.26 3.66
CA ARG A 211 25.34 -13.72 3.68
C ARG A 211 26.80 -14.14 3.87
N ARG A 212 27.10 -14.71 5.04
CA ARG A 212 28.47 -15.21 5.33
C ARG A 212 28.93 -16.30 4.38
N THR A 213 28.01 -17.17 3.95
CA THR A 213 28.32 -18.32 3.10
C THR A 213 28.97 -17.92 1.78
N ASN A 214 28.46 -16.87 1.13
CA ASN A 214 28.93 -16.41 -0.17
C ASN A 214 29.70 -15.09 -0.09
N ARG A 215 29.90 -14.53 1.12
CA ARG A 215 30.42 -13.16 1.33
C ARG A 215 29.61 -12.12 0.54
N GLU A 216 28.33 -12.40 0.34
CA GLU A 216 27.43 -11.54 -0.43
C GLU A 216 26.88 -10.44 0.46
N TYR A 217 27.13 -9.18 0.10
CA TYR A 217 26.51 -8.02 0.69
C TYR A 217 25.63 -7.33 -0.35
N ARG A 218 24.34 -7.15 -0.02
CA ARG A 218 23.40 -6.42 -0.85
C ARG A 218 22.65 -5.39 0.00
N GLU A 219 22.40 -4.23 -0.57
CA GLU A 219 21.67 -3.17 0.12
C GLU A 219 20.77 -2.38 -0.82
N CYS A 220 19.77 -1.75 -0.21
CA CYS A 220 18.94 -0.71 -0.80
C CYS A 220 18.99 0.51 0.13
N PRO A 221 19.39 1.69 -0.33
CA PRO A 221 19.61 2.85 0.54
C PRO A 221 18.34 3.43 1.14
N ALA A 222 17.17 3.17 0.55
CA ALA A 222 15.87 3.57 1.05
C ALA A 222 14.79 2.61 0.56
N SER A 223 13.76 2.38 1.37
CA SER A 223 12.67 1.45 1.10
C SER A 223 11.33 2.16 0.95
N TYR A 224 10.51 1.67 0.01
CA TYR A 224 9.21 2.23 -0.39
C TYR A 224 8.17 1.11 -0.50
N LEU A 225 8.03 0.34 0.57
CA LEU A 225 7.08 -0.77 0.65
C LEU A 225 5.76 -0.29 1.23
N SER A 226 4.68 -0.51 0.50
CA SER A 226 3.33 -0.43 1.03
C SER A 226 2.80 -1.82 1.37
N VAL A 227 1.88 -1.87 2.33
CA VAL A 227 1.27 -3.12 2.80
C VAL A 227 -0.24 -2.90 2.94
N LEU A 228 -1.02 -3.76 2.30
CA LEU A 228 -2.46 -3.84 2.47
C LEU A 228 -2.82 -5.24 2.94
N LEU A 229 -3.22 -5.35 4.19
CA LEU A 229 -3.66 -6.61 4.77
C LEU A 229 -5.11 -6.53 5.18
N SER A 230 -5.79 -7.66 5.12
CA SER A 230 -7.06 -7.81 5.80
C SER A 230 -7.16 -9.14 6.52
N GLY A 231 -7.91 -9.16 7.59
CA GLY A 231 -8.06 -10.35 8.41
C GLY A 231 -9.13 -10.20 9.47
N THR A 232 -9.45 -11.31 10.11
CA THR A 232 -10.34 -11.34 11.27
C THR A 232 -9.64 -10.78 12.51
N PRO A 233 -10.37 -10.39 13.57
CA PRO A 233 -9.75 -9.97 14.82
C PRO A 233 -8.74 -10.96 15.41
N ALA A 234 -8.97 -12.28 15.21
CA ALA A 234 -8.08 -13.33 15.67
C ALA A 234 -6.73 -13.34 14.93
N GLN A 235 -6.70 -12.89 13.67
CA GLN A 235 -5.49 -12.84 12.84
C GLN A 235 -4.58 -11.62 13.13
N VAL A 236 -5.05 -10.65 13.92
CA VAL A 236 -4.25 -9.48 14.31
C VAL A 236 -3.13 -9.86 15.29
N ARG A 237 -3.47 -10.65 16.32
CA ARG A 237 -2.53 -11.00 17.40
C ARG A 237 -1.28 -11.75 16.96
N PRO A 238 -1.35 -12.74 16.07
CA PRO A 238 -0.16 -13.42 15.57
C PRO A 238 0.81 -12.48 14.85
N LEU A 239 0.29 -11.47 14.12
CA LEU A 239 1.10 -10.47 13.43
C LEU A 239 1.64 -9.42 14.40
N ILE A 240 0.81 -8.96 15.35
CA ILE A 240 1.11 -7.86 16.27
C ILE A 240 0.76 -8.31 17.71
N PRO A 241 1.70 -8.94 18.40
CA PRO A 241 1.43 -9.54 19.72
C PRO A 241 1.04 -8.54 20.81
N SER A 242 1.49 -7.29 20.70
CA SER A 242 1.19 -6.24 21.67
C SER A 242 1.15 -4.85 21.03
N ALA A 243 0.46 -3.90 21.68
CA ALA A 243 0.44 -2.50 21.27
C ALA A 243 1.81 -1.80 21.42
N GLU A 244 2.70 -2.35 22.24
CA GLU A 244 4.08 -1.87 22.40
C GLU A 244 5.01 -2.34 21.29
N ASN A 245 4.56 -3.33 20.48
CA ASN A 245 5.27 -3.71 19.29
C ASN A 245 5.32 -2.52 18.32
N GLY A 246 6.53 -2.11 17.94
CA GLY A 246 6.72 -0.97 17.05
C GLY A 246 6.00 -1.07 15.71
N LEU A 247 5.57 -2.26 15.28
CA LEU A 247 4.77 -2.46 14.08
C LEU A 247 3.35 -1.93 14.25
N PHE A 248 2.73 -2.13 15.45
CA PHE A 248 1.38 -1.62 15.74
C PHE A 248 1.23 -0.14 15.41
N SER A 249 2.14 0.68 15.91
CA SER A 249 2.08 2.13 15.73
C SER A 249 2.35 2.61 14.31
N ARG A 250 2.83 1.73 13.42
CA ARG A 250 3.16 2.04 12.01
C ARG A 250 2.08 1.59 11.04
N GLN A 251 1.05 0.89 11.52
CA GLN A 251 -0.06 0.46 10.68
C GLN A 251 -1.29 1.32 10.87
N LEU A 252 -1.99 1.58 9.78
CA LEU A 252 -3.31 2.21 9.78
C LEU A 252 -4.35 1.10 9.93
N PHE A 253 -4.92 0.97 11.14
CA PHE A 253 -5.98 0.02 11.42
C PHE A 253 -7.34 0.60 11.10
N TYR A 254 -8.15 -0.17 10.40
CA TYR A 254 -9.57 0.09 10.26
C TYR A 254 -10.35 -1.16 10.70
N ARG A 255 -11.28 -0.98 11.65
CA ARG A 255 -12.18 -2.05 12.06
C ARG A 255 -13.54 -1.85 11.39
N MET A 256 -13.87 -2.76 10.49
CA MET A 256 -15.16 -2.78 9.82
C MET A 256 -16.24 -3.21 10.83
N PRO A 257 -17.44 -2.59 10.81
CA PRO A 257 -18.59 -3.09 11.55
C PRO A 257 -18.91 -4.54 11.16
N PRO A 258 -19.46 -5.35 12.07
CA PRO A 258 -19.99 -6.66 11.71
C PRO A 258 -21.08 -6.54 10.65
N ILE A 259 -21.23 -7.57 9.84
CA ILE A 259 -22.35 -7.70 8.88
C ILE A 259 -23.47 -8.41 9.63
N ASP A 260 -24.54 -7.69 9.91
CA ASP A 260 -25.66 -8.19 10.70
C ASP A 260 -26.79 -8.75 9.81
N GLU A 261 -26.81 -8.40 8.52
CA GLU A 261 -27.88 -8.77 7.58
C GLU A 261 -27.31 -9.46 6.34
N TRP A 262 -28.03 -10.45 5.86
CA TRP A 262 -27.75 -11.08 4.58
C TRP A 262 -28.11 -10.12 3.42
N ALA A 263 -27.16 -9.80 2.55
CA ALA A 263 -27.42 -9.07 1.33
C ALA A 263 -27.64 -10.03 0.17
N ASP A 264 -28.67 -9.78 -0.65
CA ASP A 264 -28.90 -10.53 -1.86
C ASP A 264 -27.81 -10.20 -2.90
N GLN A 265 -27.00 -11.19 -3.20
CA GLN A 265 -25.89 -11.01 -4.15
C GLN A 265 -26.34 -11.00 -5.61
N PHE A 266 -27.56 -11.48 -5.89
CA PHE A 266 -28.11 -11.50 -7.24
C PHE A 266 -28.73 -10.16 -7.64
N GLU A 267 -29.08 -9.31 -6.68
CA GLU A 267 -29.58 -7.96 -6.94
C GLU A 267 -28.48 -6.93 -7.27
N GLN A 268 -27.21 -7.28 -7.08
CA GLN A 268 -26.09 -6.34 -7.22
C GLN A 268 -25.65 -6.07 -8.67
N GLY A 269 -26.32 -6.67 -9.66
CA GLY A 269 -26.02 -6.51 -11.08
C GLY A 269 -24.88 -7.38 -11.59
N ASP A 270 -24.71 -7.40 -12.92
CA ASP A 270 -23.76 -8.29 -13.62
C ASP A 270 -22.40 -7.62 -13.90
N GLU A 271 -22.07 -6.51 -13.23
CA GLU A 271 -20.82 -5.79 -13.48
C GLU A 271 -19.62 -6.54 -12.90
N ASP A 272 -18.68 -6.95 -13.74
CA ASP A 272 -17.43 -7.59 -13.31
C ASP A 272 -16.48 -6.56 -12.67
N MET A 273 -16.45 -6.52 -11.33
CA MET A 273 -15.63 -5.60 -10.57
C MET A 273 -14.13 -5.84 -10.78
N ASP A 274 -13.70 -7.08 -11.01
CA ASP A 274 -12.29 -7.39 -11.28
C ASP A 274 -11.84 -6.76 -12.60
N SER A 275 -12.63 -6.89 -13.64
CA SER A 275 -12.37 -6.26 -14.94
C SER A 275 -12.40 -4.73 -14.83
N LEU A 276 -13.39 -4.18 -14.13
CA LEU A 276 -13.54 -2.74 -13.95
C LEU A 276 -12.33 -2.11 -13.23
N PHE A 277 -11.92 -2.69 -12.12
CA PHE A 277 -10.75 -2.20 -11.38
C PHE A 277 -9.44 -2.41 -12.15
N SER A 278 -9.33 -3.48 -12.94
CA SER A 278 -8.19 -3.68 -13.85
C SER A 278 -8.14 -2.60 -14.93
N ASP A 279 -9.28 -2.19 -15.48
CA ASP A 279 -9.36 -1.09 -16.45
C ASP A 279 -8.90 0.24 -15.82
N TRP A 280 -9.34 0.53 -14.61
CA TRP A 280 -8.86 1.71 -13.87
C TRP A 280 -7.37 1.61 -13.55
N GLY A 281 -6.87 0.43 -13.23
CA GLY A 281 -5.44 0.19 -13.08
C GLY A 281 -4.63 0.49 -14.34
N ARG A 282 -5.14 0.10 -15.53
CA ARG A 282 -4.53 0.43 -16.83
C ARG A 282 -4.54 1.94 -17.11
N GLN A 283 -5.62 2.61 -16.76
CA GLN A 283 -5.70 4.08 -16.87
C GLN A 283 -4.70 4.76 -15.92
N TRP A 284 -4.64 4.29 -14.69
CA TRP A 284 -3.72 4.79 -13.68
C TRP A 284 -2.25 4.58 -14.05
N LYS A 285 -1.93 3.42 -14.62
CA LYS A 285 -0.57 3.12 -15.11
C LYS A 285 -0.08 4.16 -16.11
N LYS A 286 -0.93 4.65 -17.02
CA LYS A 286 -0.55 5.71 -17.96
C LYS A 286 -0.09 6.98 -17.25
N LEU A 287 -0.73 7.34 -16.12
CA LEU A 287 -0.30 8.46 -15.29
C LEU A 287 1.05 8.17 -14.61
N VAL A 288 1.21 6.98 -14.05
CA VAL A 288 2.45 6.58 -13.38
C VAL A 288 3.62 6.58 -14.37
N ASP A 289 3.44 6.02 -15.56
CA ASP A 289 4.44 6.02 -16.63
C ASP A 289 4.82 7.45 -17.01
N TYR A 290 3.84 8.32 -17.22
CA TYR A 290 4.08 9.74 -17.52
C TYR A 290 4.89 10.43 -16.42
N LEU A 291 4.55 10.17 -15.14
CA LEU A 291 5.28 10.74 -14.01
C LEU A 291 6.73 10.25 -13.98
N HIS A 292 6.98 8.98 -14.22
CA HIS A 292 8.33 8.42 -14.24
C HIS A 292 9.18 8.94 -15.39
N GLU A 293 8.57 9.19 -16.56
CA GLU A 293 9.28 9.69 -17.73
C GLU A 293 9.58 11.20 -17.67
N ARG A 294 8.67 11.99 -17.11
CA ARG A 294 8.64 13.45 -17.23
C ARG A 294 8.97 14.19 -15.94
N VAL A 295 8.86 13.52 -14.79
CA VAL A 295 8.91 14.16 -13.49
C VAL A 295 9.89 13.42 -12.59
N ASN A 296 10.90 14.13 -12.07
CA ASN A 296 11.81 13.52 -11.10
C ASN A 296 11.11 13.27 -9.76
N VAL A 297 10.55 14.30 -9.14
CA VAL A 297 9.81 14.22 -7.87
C VAL A 297 8.81 15.36 -7.75
N ILE A 298 7.59 15.05 -7.34
CA ILE A 298 6.59 16.02 -6.92
C ILE A 298 6.71 16.21 -5.40
N GLN A 299 6.93 17.44 -4.96
CA GLN A 299 6.95 17.74 -3.55
C GLN A 299 5.67 18.47 -3.13
N PHE A 300 4.90 17.85 -2.23
CA PHE A 300 3.72 18.47 -1.64
C PHE A 300 4.10 19.44 -0.53
N HIS A 301 3.35 20.54 -0.46
CA HIS A 301 3.47 21.54 0.58
C HIS A 301 2.10 21.89 1.13
N LEU A 302 1.98 21.91 2.44
CA LEU A 302 0.81 22.46 3.11
C LEU A 302 0.91 23.99 3.16
N SER A 303 -0.21 24.69 2.99
CA SER A 303 -0.31 26.11 3.33
C SER A 303 -0.14 26.30 4.83
N ASP A 304 0.12 27.54 5.28
CA ASP A 304 0.31 27.80 6.71
C ASP A 304 -0.97 27.51 7.49
N THR A 305 -2.14 27.89 6.94
CA THR A 305 -3.46 27.54 7.53
C THR A 305 -3.67 26.02 7.64
N GLN A 306 -3.23 25.23 6.63
CA GLN A 306 -3.34 23.78 6.68
C GLN A 306 -2.40 23.20 7.74
N LYS A 307 -1.17 23.71 7.86
CA LYS A 307 -0.24 23.32 8.93
C LYS A 307 -0.79 23.62 10.31
N GLU A 308 -1.40 24.79 10.50
CA GLU A 308 -2.04 25.16 11.77
C GLU A 308 -3.19 24.21 12.12
N ARG A 309 -4.08 23.92 11.16
CA ARG A 309 -5.18 22.95 11.35
C ARG A 309 -4.67 21.56 11.69
N PHE A 310 -3.68 21.08 10.93
CA PHE A 310 -3.04 19.79 11.14
C PHE A 310 -2.44 19.70 12.55
N ASN A 311 -1.63 20.68 12.93
CA ASN A 311 -0.96 20.71 14.23
C ASN A 311 -1.98 20.80 15.37
N SER A 312 -3.00 21.66 15.27
CA SER A 312 -4.05 21.80 16.29
C SER A 312 -4.85 20.50 16.47
N CYS A 313 -5.17 19.82 15.36
CA CYS A 313 -5.87 18.54 15.39
C CYS A 313 -5.01 17.47 16.10
N PHE A 314 -3.77 17.29 15.67
CA PHE A 314 -2.90 16.27 16.23
C PHE A 314 -2.44 16.58 17.66
N ALA A 315 -2.25 17.83 18.04
CA ALA A 315 -1.97 18.23 19.42
C ALA A 315 -3.10 17.82 20.38
N ARG A 316 -4.36 18.03 19.96
CA ARG A 316 -5.54 17.62 20.73
C ARG A 316 -5.62 16.08 20.86
N ILE A 317 -5.48 15.35 19.74
CA ILE A 317 -5.51 13.88 19.73
C ILE A 317 -4.38 13.32 20.59
N PHE A 318 -3.17 13.86 20.48
CA PHE A 318 -1.99 13.45 21.23
C PHE A 318 -2.18 13.64 22.73
N GLY A 319 -2.73 14.79 23.15
CA GLY A 319 -3.07 15.05 24.55
C GLY A 319 -4.11 14.07 25.08
N HIS A 320 -5.23 13.93 24.37
CA HIS A 320 -6.32 13.03 24.75
C HIS A 320 -5.86 11.56 24.82
N ALA A 321 -5.14 11.09 23.82
CA ALA A 321 -4.64 9.70 23.80
C ALA A 321 -3.74 9.38 24.98
N GLY A 322 -2.88 10.32 25.37
CA GLY A 322 -2.00 10.15 26.54
C GLY A 322 -2.76 10.07 27.86
N LEU A 323 -3.86 10.81 27.99
CA LEU A 323 -4.70 10.81 29.19
C LEU A 323 -5.60 9.56 29.26
N SER A 324 -6.21 9.16 28.13
CA SER A 324 -7.19 8.08 28.09
C SER A 324 -6.59 6.67 28.00
N TYR A 325 -5.44 6.52 27.30
CA TYR A 325 -4.87 5.22 26.96
C TYR A 325 -3.40 5.08 27.39
N GLY A 326 -2.83 6.09 28.05
CA GLY A 326 -1.46 6.10 28.55
C GLY A 326 -0.42 6.55 27.50
N TYR A 327 0.80 6.77 27.99
CA TYR A 327 1.91 7.30 27.20
C TYR A 327 2.29 6.51 25.93
N PRO A 328 2.24 5.16 25.91
CA PRO A 328 2.59 4.41 24.70
C PRO A 328 1.72 4.80 23.49
N MET A 329 0.44 5.15 23.70
CA MET A 329 -0.47 5.54 22.62
C MET A 329 -0.06 6.87 21.95
N ARG A 330 0.70 7.74 22.63
CA ARG A 330 1.24 8.97 22.03
C ARG A 330 2.17 8.68 20.86
N SER A 331 2.95 7.61 20.94
CA SER A 331 3.81 7.20 19.83
C SER A 331 3.01 6.79 18.59
N SER A 332 1.87 6.13 18.81
CA SER A 332 0.95 5.77 17.72
C SER A 332 0.33 7.02 17.08
N VAL A 333 -0.11 7.98 17.88
CA VAL A 333 -0.64 9.26 17.36
C VAL A 333 0.40 10.02 16.54
N ALA A 334 1.65 10.09 17.01
CA ALA A 334 2.73 10.74 16.27
C ALA A 334 2.98 10.05 14.90
N ARG A 335 2.88 8.72 14.83
CA ARG A 335 3.02 7.98 13.57
C ARG A 335 1.80 8.08 12.67
N ILE A 336 0.59 8.13 13.22
CA ILE A 336 -0.61 8.42 12.44
C ILE A 336 -0.51 9.81 11.80
N ALA A 337 0.11 10.79 12.46
CA ALA A 337 0.38 12.09 11.86
C ALA A 337 1.33 11.97 10.65
N ILE A 338 2.37 11.13 10.73
CA ILE A 338 3.25 10.84 9.59
C ILE A 338 2.49 10.17 8.45
N ILE A 339 1.70 9.14 8.76
CA ILE A 339 0.85 8.43 7.79
C ILE A 339 -0.11 9.41 7.11
N SER A 340 -0.77 10.26 7.92
CA SER A 340 -1.68 11.29 7.41
C SER A 340 -0.97 12.28 6.50
N ALA A 341 0.23 12.73 6.87
CA ALA A 341 1.05 13.59 6.02
C ALA A 341 1.41 12.90 4.69
N GLY A 342 1.80 11.63 4.71
CA GLY A 342 2.10 10.83 3.51
C GLY A 342 0.88 10.60 2.61
N SER A 343 -0.33 10.54 3.18
CA SER A 343 -1.58 10.36 2.43
C SER A 343 -2.22 11.67 1.95
N LEU A 344 -1.68 12.83 2.33
CA LEU A 344 -2.21 14.15 1.91
C LEU A 344 -2.41 14.34 0.41
N PRO A 345 -1.64 13.71 -0.50
CA PRO A 345 -1.91 13.77 -1.93
C PRO A 345 -3.34 13.39 -2.35
N TRP A 346 -4.02 12.63 -1.50
CA TRP A 346 -5.39 12.14 -1.75
C TRP A 346 -6.50 13.03 -1.18
N TRP A 347 -6.17 14.08 -0.39
CA TRP A 347 -7.15 14.89 0.32
C TRP A 347 -7.47 16.19 -0.44
N PRO A 348 -8.64 16.34 -1.08
CA PRO A 348 -8.99 17.52 -1.88
C PRO A 348 -9.26 18.79 -1.07
N SER A 349 -9.63 18.70 0.23
CA SER A 349 -9.90 19.89 1.08
C SER A 349 -8.67 20.64 1.53
N CYS A 350 -7.50 20.14 1.13
CA CYS A 350 -6.32 20.98 1.17
C CYS A 350 -6.45 22.04 0.09
N ASP A 351 -7.18 23.11 0.38
CA ASP A 351 -7.33 24.24 -0.54
C ASP A 351 -5.99 24.59 -1.15
N ARG A 352 -5.84 24.27 -2.45
CA ARG A 352 -4.72 24.61 -3.31
C ARG A 352 -3.36 24.01 -2.93
N TRP A 353 -3.10 22.84 -3.48
CA TRP A 353 -1.75 22.30 -3.57
C TRP A 353 -0.85 23.27 -4.36
N ARG A 354 0.21 23.75 -3.75
CA ARG A 354 1.24 24.50 -4.48
C ARG A 354 2.27 23.53 -5.02
N VAL A 355 2.25 23.33 -6.32
CA VAL A 355 3.32 22.66 -7.05
C VAL A 355 4.14 23.76 -7.73
N SER A 356 5.42 23.85 -7.44
CA SER A 356 6.31 24.81 -8.08
C SER A 356 6.52 24.42 -9.53
N SER A 357 6.00 25.13 -10.55
CA SER A 357 6.13 24.76 -11.94
C SER A 357 6.52 25.86 -12.93
N SER A 358 7.19 25.41 -13.98
CA SER A 358 7.45 26.18 -15.20
C SER A 358 6.91 25.50 -16.47
N HIS A 359 6.01 24.52 -16.37
CA HIS A 359 5.49 23.79 -17.52
C HIS A 359 3.97 23.84 -17.61
N LYS A 360 3.44 23.70 -18.83
CA LYS A 360 2.00 23.78 -19.14
C LYS A 360 1.21 22.75 -18.33
N PRO A 361 0.02 23.10 -17.85
CA PRO A 361 -0.87 22.15 -17.20
C PRO A 361 -1.26 21.02 -18.18
N PHE A 362 -1.32 19.81 -17.70
CA PHE A 362 -1.84 18.69 -18.47
C PHE A 362 -2.95 18.00 -17.68
N SER A 363 -3.89 17.40 -18.39
CA SER A 363 -5.00 16.67 -17.80
C SER A 363 -4.91 15.20 -18.21
N ILE A 364 -4.85 14.30 -17.24
CA ILE A 364 -5.04 12.88 -17.42
C ILE A 364 -6.16 12.46 -16.47
N LEU A 365 -7.18 11.81 -16.99
CA LEU A 365 -8.30 11.28 -16.19
C LEU A 365 -9.01 12.35 -15.35
N ASN A 366 -9.17 13.56 -15.86
CA ASN A 366 -9.73 14.72 -15.14
C ASN A 366 -8.89 15.22 -13.95
N PHE A 367 -7.64 14.80 -13.82
CA PHE A 367 -6.68 15.44 -12.92
C PHE A 367 -5.90 16.52 -13.67
N GLN A 368 -5.87 17.73 -13.12
CA GLN A 368 -5.00 18.78 -13.60
C GLN A 368 -3.77 18.86 -12.70
N PHE A 369 -2.61 18.71 -13.28
CA PHE A 369 -1.33 18.81 -12.59
C PHE A 369 -0.46 19.90 -13.23
N SER A 370 0.20 20.68 -12.39
CA SER A 370 1.28 21.56 -12.81
C SER A 370 2.58 21.08 -12.16
N ILE A 371 3.59 20.78 -12.96
CA ILE A 371 4.79 20.06 -12.52
C ILE A 371 6.05 20.91 -12.63
N VAL A 372 6.96 20.82 -11.64
CA VAL A 372 8.29 21.44 -11.68
C VAL A 372 9.38 20.40 -11.53
N PRO A 373 10.39 20.42 -12.41
CA PRO A 373 11.61 19.64 -12.22
C PRO A 373 12.41 20.13 -11.00
N VAL A 374 12.85 19.21 -10.16
CA VAL A 374 13.68 19.48 -8.96
C VAL A 374 15.03 20.13 -9.33
N SER A 375 15.52 19.92 -10.55
CA SER A 375 16.78 20.51 -11.05
C SER A 375 16.79 22.03 -11.11
N ARG A 376 15.66 22.71 -10.90
CA ARG A 376 15.55 24.19 -10.91
C ARG A 376 15.17 24.79 -9.56
N LEU A 377 15.25 24.06 -8.45
CA LEU A 377 15.08 24.66 -7.13
C LEU A 377 16.33 25.50 -6.81
N PRO A 378 16.19 26.81 -6.54
CA PRO A 378 17.34 27.65 -6.19
C PRO A 378 17.86 27.27 -4.80
N PRO A 379 19.16 27.51 -4.53
CA PRO A 379 19.68 27.39 -3.16
C PRO A 379 18.90 28.33 -2.23
N ARG A 380 18.78 27.97 -0.97
CA ARG A 380 17.88 28.45 0.10
C ARG A 380 17.66 29.96 0.32
N SER A 381 18.10 30.85 -0.56
CA SER A 381 18.18 32.30 -0.30
C SER A 381 17.26 33.22 -1.11
N ARG A 382 16.34 32.74 -1.94
CA ARG A 382 15.43 33.66 -2.67
C ARG A 382 13.96 33.24 -2.56
N ARG A 383 13.14 34.08 -1.91
CA ARG A 383 11.67 34.04 -1.98
C ARG A 383 11.24 34.28 -3.42
N ARG A 384 10.57 33.33 -4.05
CA ARG A 384 9.84 33.52 -5.31
C ARG A 384 8.37 33.17 -5.11
N THR A 385 7.54 33.94 -5.81
CA THR A 385 6.08 33.72 -5.91
C THR A 385 5.76 32.36 -6.49
N TYR A 386 4.86 31.65 -5.83
CA TYR A 386 4.39 30.32 -6.21
C TYR A 386 3.03 30.45 -6.89
N GLU A 387 2.84 29.79 -8.02
CA GLU A 387 1.54 29.68 -8.67
C GLU A 387 0.70 28.57 -8.03
N THR A 388 -0.59 28.83 -7.95
CA THR A 388 -1.58 27.98 -7.27
C THR A 388 -2.23 27.04 -8.28
N VAL A 389 -2.23 25.74 -8.00
CA VAL A 389 -2.95 24.74 -8.79
C VAL A 389 -4.28 24.45 -8.12
N SER A 390 -5.36 24.67 -8.85
CA SER A 390 -6.71 24.26 -8.45
C SER A 390 -7.07 22.94 -9.12
N PHE A 391 -7.62 22.00 -8.35
CA PHE A 391 -8.32 20.86 -8.90
C PHE A 391 -9.72 21.33 -9.31
N LEU A 392 -10.04 21.24 -10.57
CA LEU A 392 -11.42 21.38 -11.07
C LEU A 392 -11.97 19.97 -11.32
N PRO A 393 -13.28 19.76 -11.04
CA PRO A 393 -13.94 18.47 -11.10
C PRO A 393 -13.95 17.82 -12.47
#